data_b549c45ff57bcaa4dac6ff5318ceb100
#
_entry.id   b549c45ff57bcaa4dac6ff5318ceb100
#
_cell.length_a   1.000
_cell.length_b   1.000
_cell.length_c   1.000
_cell.angle_alpha   90.00
_cell.angle_beta   90.00
_cell.angle_gamma   90.00
#
_symmetry.space_group_name_H-M   'P 1'
#
loop_
_entity.id
_entity.type
_entity.pdbx_description
1 polymer ?
#
loop_
_entity_poly.entity_id
_entity_poly.type
_entity_poly.pdbx_seq_one_letter_code
_entity_poly.pdbx_strand_id
1 'polypeptide(L)'
;PPGHGLLAGDASARVLDAADPDIAELRGTYGTLWLAVPLPSGAGGLSGMVLLAPPRAPFRLDREAMELLRTLGHEVAMFLAERRAAERLVDERRVQDYAKRFAFVAHDVKTVSSQLSLLLANAEAHIADPEFQRDMLVTVRSAAARIDSLIARLGQPGDVPAGGRAEVVAPLDRLRQLAAAKPYPVRVEADAPAPLAAIAPSRFDTALGHLMNNAAEASPPGEAVRVRVAQEGGRVVVEVTDRGPGMAPEFIRDELFRPLSTSKRGGSGIGAWQARELLREAGGDLAVRSRPGAGTTMRVLLPCQGSATP
;
A
#
# COMPACT_ATOMS: atom_id res chain seq x y z
N PRO A 1 2.16 19.79 30.25
CA PRO A 1 2.24 18.53 30.99
C PRO A 1 2.85 18.79 32.36
N PRO A 2 2.30 18.20 33.44
CA PRO A 2 2.86 18.32 34.78
C PRO A 2 4.29 17.76 34.79
N GLY A 3 5.23 18.46 35.48
CA GLY A 3 6.62 17.98 35.61
C GLY A 3 7.67 18.82 34.88
N HIS A 4 7.35 20.01 34.36
CA HIS A 4 8.36 20.88 33.72
C HIS A 4 9.55 21.22 34.63
N GLY A 5 9.34 21.33 35.93
CA GLY A 5 10.43 21.58 36.93
C GLY A 5 11.38 20.41 37.10
N LEU A 6 10.88 19.17 37.00
CA LEU A 6 11.69 17.94 37.09
C LEU A 6 12.58 17.74 35.84
N LEU A 7 12.22 18.30 34.72
CA LEU A 7 12.98 18.21 33.46
C LEU A 7 14.06 19.30 33.33
N ALA A 8 14.05 20.34 34.16
CA ALA A 8 14.96 21.48 34.08
C ALA A 8 16.29 21.31 34.82
N GLY A 9 16.58 20.11 35.34
CA GLY A 9 17.78 19.83 36.13
C GLY A 9 18.78 18.92 35.42
N ASP A 10 19.94 18.76 36.05
CA ASP A 10 21.03 17.85 35.68
C ASP A 10 20.50 16.45 35.32
N ALA A 11 21.09 15.82 34.29
CA ALA A 11 20.76 14.45 33.81
C ALA A 11 21.11 13.33 34.82
N SER A 12 21.05 13.63 36.11
CA SER A 12 21.31 12.68 37.22
C SER A 12 20.01 12.08 37.77
N ALA A 13 20.03 10.79 38.11
CA ALA A 13 18.95 10.18 38.87
C ALA A 13 18.77 10.92 40.21
N ARG A 14 17.52 11.26 40.53
CA ARG A 14 17.20 12.14 41.68
C ARG A 14 16.18 11.45 42.59
N VAL A 15 16.49 11.43 43.87
CA VAL A 15 15.51 11.05 44.89
C VAL A 15 14.44 12.16 44.96
N LEU A 16 13.17 11.75 44.94
CA LEU A 16 12.04 12.65 44.91
C LEU A 16 11.67 13.10 46.33
N ASP A 17 11.67 14.43 46.55
CA ASP A 17 11.19 15.00 47.80
C ASP A 17 9.65 15.06 47.81
N ALA A 18 9.06 14.68 48.93
CA ALA A 18 7.61 14.74 49.13
C ALA A 18 7.04 16.17 49.12
N ALA A 19 7.88 17.16 49.44
CA ALA A 19 7.49 18.57 49.51
C ALA A 19 7.54 19.31 48.17
N ASP A 20 8.07 18.68 47.10
CA ASP A 20 8.14 19.28 45.77
C ASP A 20 6.73 19.37 45.15
N PRO A 21 6.23 20.57 44.77
CA PRO A 21 4.89 20.74 44.24
C PRO A 21 4.66 19.97 42.91
N ASP A 22 5.68 19.83 42.05
CA ASP A 22 5.59 19.06 40.80
C ASP A 22 5.36 17.56 41.05
N ILE A 23 5.87 17.09 42.20
CA ILE A 23 5.70 15.70 42.64
C ILE A 23 4.34 15.45 43.29
N ALA A 24 3.76 16.46 43.94
CA ALA A 24 2.43 16.34 44.52
C ALA A 24 1.37 16.02 43.47
N GLU A 25 1.44 16.67 42.29
CA GLU A 25 0.54 16.39 41.19
C GLU A 25 0.76 14.99 40.59
N LEU A 26 2.03 14.60 40.39
CA LEU A 26 2.37 13.27 39.88
C LEU A 26 1.95 12.15 40.85
N ARG A 27 2.07 12.36 42.15
CA ARG A 27 1.61 11.42 43.18
C ARG A 27 0.10 11.24 43.19
N GLY A 28 -0.67 12.31 42.90
CA GLY A 28 -2.11 12.23 42.75
C GLY A 28 -2.52 11.30 41.61
N THR A 29 -1.72 11.24 40.55
CA THR A 29 -1.98 10.45 39.37
C THR A 29 -1.40 9.04 39.41
N TYR A 30 -0.17 8.88 39.92
CA TYR A 30 0.62 7.63 39.84
C TYR A 30 0.90 6.99 41.20
N GLY A 31 0.41 7.54 42.30
CA GLY A 31 0.61 7.02 43.65
C GLY A 31 1.95 7.41 44.28
N THR A 32 2.48 6.58 45.19
CA THR A 32 3.71 6.89 45.92
C THR A 32 4.93 6.79 44.98
N LEU A 33 5.65 7.89 44.82
CA LEU A 33 6.87 7.98 44.03
C LEU A 33 8.08 8.14 44.96
N TRP A 34 9.19 7.52 44.58
CA TRP A 34 10.43 7.49 45.35
C TRP A 34 11.64 8.04 44.62
N LEU A 35 11.80 7.67 43.30
CA LEU A 35 12.98 8.02 42.53
C LEU A 35 12.57 8.37 41.09
N ALA A 36 13.20 9.38 40.53
CA ALA A 36 13.11 9.70 39.11
C ALA A 36 14.43 9.37 38.42
N VAL A 37 14.38 8.58 37.34
CA VAL A 37 15.52 8.22 36.53
C VAL A 37 15.37 8.96 35.19
N PRO A 38 16.29 9.87 34.84
CA PRO A 38 16.20 10.63 33.59
C PRO A 38 16.45 9.76 32.36
N LEU A 39 15.75 10.04 31.29
CA LEU A 39 15.93 9.47 29.98
C LEU A 39 16.64 10.49 29.09
N PRO A 40 17.96 10.42 28.90
CA PRO A 40 18.71 11.40 28.14
C PRO A 40 18.33 11.36 26.65
N SER A 41 18.38 12.51 25.98
CA SER A 41 18.24 12.66 24.54
C SER A 41 19.61 12.79 23.90
N GLY A 42 19.79 12.28 22.68
CA GLY A 42 21.04 12.41 21.91
C GLY A 42 21.48 13.84 21.60
N ALA A 43 20.59 14.84 21.80
CA ALA A 43 20.88 16.26 21.63
C ALA A 43 21.30 16.97 22.95
N GLY A 44 21.63 16.24 24.00
CA GLY A 44 22.06 16.81 25.29
C GLY A 44 20.91 17.28 26.19
N GLY A 45 19.65 16.95 25.86
CA GLY A 45 18.48 17.21 26.68
C GLY A 45 17.90 15.94 27.33
N LEU A 46 16.71 16.05 27.90
CA LEU A 46 15.93 14.93 28.44
C LEU A 46 14.76 14.62 27.48
N SER A 47 14.60 13.36 27.14
CA SER A 47 13.44 12.84 26.36
C SER A 47 12.27 12.42 27.26
N GLY A 48 12.50 12.29 28.56
CA GLY A 48 11.52 11.87 29.55
C GLY A 48 12.19 11.45 30.87
N MET A 49 11.42 10.77 31.72
CA MET A 49 11.91 10.19 32.96
C MET A 49 11.15 8.90 33.27
N VAL A 50 11.80 7.99 33.99
CA VAL A 50 11.16 6.82 34.58
C VAL A 50 10.94 7.13 36.05
N LEU A 51 9.71 7.02 36.53
CA LEU A 51 9.33 7.22 37.92
C LEU A 51 9.24 5.85 38.61
N LEU A 52 9.94 5.69 39.69
CA LEU A 52 9.97 4.45 40.45
C LEU A 52 9.22 4.62 41.75
N ALA A 53 8.43 3.60 42.12
CA ALA A 53 7.81 3.46 43.44
C ALA A 53 8.84 3.07 44.47
N PRO A 54 8.57 3.28 45.80
CA PRO A 54 9.43 2.80 46.88
C PRO A 54 9.68 1.28 46.77
N PRO A 55 10.91 0.81 47.06
CA PRO A 55 11.22 -0.60 47.04
C PRO A 55 10.49 -1.32 48.20
N ARG A 56 10.09 -2.57 47.93
CA ARG A 56 9.39 -3.41 48.95
C ARG A 56 10.28 -3.88 50.07
N ALA A 57 11.60 -3.87 49.89
CA ALA A 57 12.61 -4.20 50.88
C ALA A 57 13.60 -3.02 51.04
N PRO A 58 14.28 -2.86 52.21
CA PRO A 58 15.29 -1.82 52.36
C PRO A 58 16.32 -1.89 51.24
N PHE A 59 16.42 -0.80 50.47
CA PHE A 59 17.35 -0.66 49.35
C PHE A 59 18.23 0.55 49.57
N ARG A 60 19.54 0.39 49.49
CA ARG A 60 20.50 1.50 49.57
C ARG A 60 20.83 2.00 48.19
N LEU A 61 20.66 3.31 48.02
CA LEU A 61 21.12 3.99 46.78
C LEU A 61 22.61 4.31 46.95
N ASP A 62 23.45 3.31 46.73
CA ASP A 62 24.89 3.48 46.63
C ASP A 62 25.32 3.93 45.21
N ARG A 63 26.62 4.14 45.04
CA ARG A 63 27.17 4.58 43.78
C ARG A 63 26.92 3.60 42.64
N GLU A 64 27.02 2.29 42.90
CA GLU A 64 26.80 1.25 41.91
C GLU A 64 25.34 1.20 41.44
N ALA A 65 24.39 1.29 42.41
CA ALA A 65 22.97 1.37 42.10
C ALA A 65 22.61 2.59 41.25
N MET A 66 23.24 3.75 41.54
CA MET A 66 23.02 4.97 40.75
C MET A 66 23.61 4.86 39.33
N GLU A 67 24.79 4.23 39.17
CA GLU A 67 25.39 3.98 37.84
C GLU A 67 24.54 2.99 37.03
N LEU A 68 24.03 1.93 37.68
CA LEU A 68 23.11 0.99 37.02
C LEU A 68 21.84 1.67 36.54
N LEU A 69 21.24 2.50 37.41
CA LEU A 69 20.01 3.23 37.06
C LEU A 69 20.22 4.22 35.87
N ARG A 70 21.40 4.87 35.84
CA ARG A 70 21.76 5.74 34.67
C ARG A 70 21.91 4.92 33.38
N THR A 71 22.57 3.77 33.48
CA THR A 71 22.74 2.87 32.32
C THR A 71 21.39 2.38 31.81
N LEU A 72 20.52 1.91 32.71
CA LEU A 72 19.16 1.51 32.39
C LEU A 72 18.33 2.66 31.77
N GLY A 73 18.46 3.87 32.33
CA GLY A 73 17.81 5.07 31.78
C GLY A 73 18.26 5.38 30.35
N HIS A 74 19.56 5.21 30.11
CA HIS A 74 20.12 5.40 28.75
C HIS A 74 19.60 4.36 27.76
N GLU A 75 19.60 3.09 28.12
CA GLU A 75 19.08 1.99 27.30
C GLU A 75 17.58 2.17 26.98
N VAL A 76 16.77 2.52 27.98
CA VAL A 76 15.34 2.80 27.80
C VAL A 76 15.15 4.02 26.87
N ALA A 77 15.96 5.07 27.04
CA ALA A 77 15.90 6.26 26.19
C ALA A 77 16.22 5.92 24.74
N MET A 78 17.25 5.11 24.49
CA MET A 78 17.63 4.65 23.15
C MET A 78 16.52 3.81 22.51
N PHE A 79 15.98 2.84 23.23
CA PHE A 79 14.88 2.00 22.75
C PHE A 79 13.63 2.83 22.37
N LEU A 80 13.26 3.79 23.21
CA LEU A 80 12.12 4.67 22.94
C LEU A 80 12.39 5.61 21.75
N ALA A 81 13.62 6.09 21.59
CA ALA A 81 14.03 6.93 20.45
C ALA A 81 13.96 6.15 19.15
N GLU A 82 14.48 4.92 19.13
CA GLU A 82 14.42 4.03 17.96
C GLU A 82 12.98 3.73 17.55
N ARG A 83 12.14 3.36 18.52
CA ARG A 83 10.72 3.10 18.28
C ARG A 83 10.00 4.32 17.71
N ARG A 84 10.21 5.52 18.27
CA ARG A 84 9.64 6.77 17.76
C ARG A 84 10.14 7.11 16.36
N ALA A 85 11.40 6.84 16.06
CA ALA A 85 11.95 7.03 14.73
C ALA A 85 11.32 6.08 13.71
N ALA A 86 11.12 4.81 14.07
CA ALA A 86 10.42 3.84 13.23
C ALA A 86 8.95 4.24 12.96
N GLU A 87 8.22 4.68 13.99
CA GLU A 87 6.85 5.19 13.84
C GLU A 87 6.78 6.40 12.89
N ARG A 88 7.69 7.37 13.04
CA ARG A 88 7.77 8.54 12.14
C ARG A 88 8.04 8.14 10.69
N LEU A 89 8.96 7.19 10.44
CA LEU A 89 9.24 6.71 9.10
C LEU A 89 8.02 6.04 8.44
N VAL A 90 7.20 5.34 9.22
CA VAL A 90 5.94 4.76 8.73
C VAL A 90 4.96 5.87 8.34
N ASP A 91 4.82 6.90 9.17
CA ASP A 91 3.91 8.02 8.91
C ASP A 91 4.38 8.86 7.71
N GLU A 92 5.68 9.13 7.59
CA GLU A 92 6.26 9.83 6.44
C GLU A 92 6.03 9.05 5.13
N ARG A 93 6.20 7.72 5.15
CA ARG A 93 5.89 6.87 3.99
C ARG A 93 4.42 6.93 3.62
N ARG A 94 3.51 6.88 4.60
CA ARG A 94 2.07 7.04 4.37
C ARG A 94 1.75 8.37 3.69
N VAL A 95 2.30 9.48 4.20
CA VAL A 95 2.10 10.81 3.60
C VAL A 95 2.64 10.88 2.18
N GLN A 96 3.82 10.31 1.91
CA GLN A 96 4.39 10.24 0.58
C GLN A 96 3.53 9.42 -0.40
N ASP A 97 2.99 8.29 0.06
CA ASP A 97 2.11 7.45 -0.75
C ASP A 97 0.77 8.14 -1.04
N TYR A 98 0.21 8.86 -0.06
CA TYR A 98 -0.96 9.72 -0.30
C TYR A 98 -0.66 10.82 -1.32
N ALA A 99 0.47 11.51 -1.19
CA ALA A 99 0.86 12.56 -2.12
C ALA A 99 1.03 12.04 -3.55
N LYS A 100 1.66 10.86 -3.72
CA LYS A 100 1.77 10.20 -5.03
C LYS A 100 0.40 9.86 -5.61
N ARG A 101 -0.48 9.22 -4.83
CA ARG A 101 -1.84 8.88 -5.27
C ARG A 101 -2.62 10.13 -5.66
N PHE A 102 -2.52 11.19 -4.88
CA PHE A 102 -3.20 12.46 -5.16
C PHE A 102 -2.69 13.12 -6.46
N ALA A 103 -1.37 13.09 -6.70
CA ALA A 103 -0.79 13.61 -7.94
C ALA A 103 -1.32 12.86 -9.19
N PHE A 104 -1.51 11.55 -9.11
CA PHE A 104 -2.10 10.76 -10.19
C PHE A 104 -3.55 11.13 -10.46
N VAL A 105 -4.35 11.24 -9.40
CA VAL A 105 -5.76 11.63 -9.53
C VAL A 105 -5.88 13.05 -10.11
N ALA A 106 -5.06 13.99 -9.65
CA ALA A 106 -5.04 15.35 -10.17
C ALA A 106 -4.69 15.41 -11.67
N HIS A 107 -3.72 14.60 -12.11
CA HIS A 107 -3.37 14.48 -13.53
C HIS A 107 -4.54 13.92 -14.36
N ASP A 108 -5.17 12.86 -13.89
CA ASP A 108 -6.29 12.23 -14.62
C ASP A 108 -7.53 13.13 -14.65
N VAL A 109 -7.82 13.85 -13.56
CA VAL A 109 -8.88 14.88 -13.54
C VAL A 109 -8.58 15.98 -14.53
N LYS A 110 -7.33 16.46 -14.62
CA LYS A 110 -6.91 17.45 -15.61
C LYS A 110 -7.13 16.95 -17.05
N THR A 111 -6.83 15.69 -17.32
CA THR A 111 -7.03 15.07 -18.65
C THR A 111 -8.50 15.03 -19.02
N VAL A 112 -9.37 14.56 -18.10
CA VAL A 112 -10.83 14.54 -18.32
C VAL A 112 -11.38 15.95 -18.50
N SER A 113 -10.93 16.91 -17.69
CA SER A 113 -11.32 18.32 -17.80
C SER A 113 -10.94 18.91 -19.16
N SER A 114 -9.71 18.63 -19.64
CA SER A 114 -9.26 19.09 -20.96
C SER A 114 -10.06 18.48 -22.11
N GLN A 115 -10.41 17.19 -22.02
CA GLN A 115 -11.26 16.52 -23.01
C GLN A 115 -12.67 17.12 -23.07
N LEU A 116 -13.28 17.37 -21.90
CA LEU A 116 -14.59 18.01 -21.82
C LEU A 116 -14.56 19.46 -22.32
N SER A 117 -13.50 20.22 -22.03
CA SER A 117 -13.33 21.59 -22.52
C SER A 117 -13.20 21.64 -24.04
N LEU A 118 -12.44 20.72 -24.63
CA LEU A 118 -12.32 20.61 -26.09
C LEU A 118 -13.65 20.21 -26.73
N LEU A 119 -14.39 19.29 -26.11
CA LEU A 119 -15.71 18.88 -26.59
C LEU A 119 -16.70 20.03 -26.56
N LEU A 120 -16.71 20.86 -25.50
CA LEU A 120 -17.54 22.05 -25.39
C LEU A 120 -17.20 23.10 -26.47
N ALA A 121 -15.91 23.35 -26.70
CA ALA A 121 -15.46 24.28 -27.73
C ALA A 121 -15.91 23.84 -29.14
N ASN A 122 -15.88 22.53 -29.42
CA ASN A 122 -16.36 21.99 -30.69
C ASN A 122 -17.90 21.95 -30.80
N ALA A 123 -18.59 21.84 -29.65
CA ALA A 123 -20.04 21.78 -29.62
C ALA A 123 -20.71 23.08 -30.17
N GLU A 124 -20.11 24.25 -29.91
CA GLU A 124 -20.61 25.53 -30.40
C GLU A 124 -20.71 25.56 -31.93
N ALA A 125 -19.78 24.89 -32.62
CA ALA A 125 -19.74 24.86 -34.08
C ALA A 125 -20.54 23.69 -34.72
N HIS A 126 -20.68 22.57 -34.01
CA HIS A 126 -21.15 21.30 -34.60
C HIS A 126 -22.35 20.66 -33.86
N ILE A 127 -23.01 21.37 -32.94
CA ILE A 127 -24.11 20.81 -32.14
C ILE A 127 -25.31 20.34 -32.99
N ALA A 128 -25.50 20.90 -34.19
CA ALA A 128 -26.58 20.50 -35.09
C ALA A 128 -26.27 19.22 -35.90
N ASP A 129 -25.02 18.74 -35.89
CA ASP A 129 -24.62 17.52 -36.59
C ASP A 129 -24.99 16.26 -35.80
N PRO A 130 -25.82 15.36 -36.33
CA PRO A 130 -26.20 14.12 -35.63
C PRO A 130 -25.04 13.14 -35.36
N GLU A 131 -23.97 13.20 -36.15
CA GLU A 131 -22.79 12.38 -35.94
C GLU A 131 -21.97 12.93 -34.78
N PHE A 132 -21.78 14.24 -34.73
CA PHE A 132 -21.14 14.91 -33.58
C PHE A 132 -21.92 14.70 -32.31
N GLN A 133 -23.25 14.75 -32.31
CA GLN A 133 -24.06 14.49 -31.11
C GLN A 133 -23.85 13.07 -30.55
N ARG A 134 -23.73 12.05 -31.42
CA ARG A 134 -23.43 10.67 -30.99
C ARG A 134 -22.06 10.54 -30.39
N ASP A 135 -21.04 11.12 -31.00
CA ASP A 135 -19.66 11.10 -30.49
C ASP A 135 -19.52 11.88 -29.18
N MET A 136 -20.24 13.00 -29.06
CA MET A 136 -20.33 13.77 -27.84
C MET A 136 -20.86 12.93 -26.69
N LEU A 137 -21.95 12.20 -26.87
CA LEU A 137 -22.53 11.33 -25.83
C LEU A 137 -21.59 10.19 -25.43
N VAL A 138 -20.87 9.59 -26.38
CA VAL A 138 -19.86 8.56 -26.10
C VAL A 138 -18.74 9.13 -25.27
N THR A 139 -18.24 10.31 -25.63
CA THR A 139 -17.15 10.99 -24.91
C THR A 139 -17.55 11.38 -23.51
N VAL A 140 -18.75 11.94 -23.31
CA VAL A 140 -19.26 12.30 -21.96
C VAL A 140 -19.45 11.07 -21.09
N ARG A 141 -20.00 9.97 -21.62
CA ARG A 141 -20.12 8.70 -20.87
C ARG A 141 -18.77 8.14 -20.48
N SER A 142 -17.78 8.19 -21.37
CA SER A 142 -16.42 7.75 -21.09
C SER A 142 -15.76 8.59 -20.00
N ALA A 143 -15.94 9.92 -20.05
CA ALA A 143 -15.46 10.84 -19.04
C ALA A 143 -16.10 10.59 -17.66
N ALA A 144 -17.42 10.37 -17.61
CA ALA A 144 -18.13 10.03 -16.38
C ALA A 144 -17.64 8.72 -15.76
N ALA A 145 -17.54 7.65 -16.56
CA ALA A 145 -17.02 6.37 -16.10
C ALA A 145 -15.56 6.47 -15.58
N ARG A 146 -14.75 7.35 -16.18
CA ARG A 146 -13.39 7.61 -15.72
C ARG A 146 -13.36 8.35 -14.40
N ILE A 147 -14.23 9.33 -14.19
CA ILE A 147 -14.39 10.04 -12.91
C ILE A 147 -14.85 9.07 -11.82
N ASP A 148 -15.85 8.22 -12.08
CA ASP A 148 -16.32 7.21 -11.12
C ASP A 148 -15.18 6.25 -10.69
N SER A 149 -14.36 5.84 -11.66
CA SER A 149 -13.16 5.02 -11.39
C SER A 149 -12.14 5.75 -10.50
N LEU A 150 -11.94 7.06 -10.71
CA LEU A 150 -11.03 7.88 -9.89
C LEU A 150 -11.55 8.05 -8.46
N ILE A 151 -12.85 8.28 -8.30
CA ILE A 151 -13.52 8.38 -6.98
C ILE A 151 -13.42 7.06 -6.23
N ALA A 152 -13.67 5.94 -6.89
CA ALA A 152 -13.55 4.61 -6.28
C ALA A 152 -12.12 4.33 -5.78
N ARG A 153 -11.10 4.82 -6.49
CA ARG A 153 -9.68 4.71 -6.07
C ARG A 153 -9.33 5.60 -4.88
N LEU A 154 -9.95 6.77 -4.74
CA LEU A 154 -9.76 7.67 -3.59
C LEU A 154 -10.46 7.15 -2.33
N GLY A 155 -11.60 6.47 -2.50
CA GLY A 155 -12.42 5.98 -1.41
C GLY A 155 -11.98 4.62 -0.83
N GLN A 156 -10.96 3.97 -1.38
CA GLN A 156 -10.38 2.78 -0.76
C GLN A 156 -9.33 3.21 0.28
N PRO A 157 -9.65 3.13 1.59
CA PRO A 157 -8.64 3.26 2.62
C PRO A 157 -7.60 2.16 2.36
N GLY A 158 -6.34 2.52 2.40
CA GLY A 158 -5.26 1.53 2.49
C GLY A 158 -5.27 0.88 3.86
N ASP A 159 -6.35 0.23 4.23
CA ASP A 159 -6.39 -0.63 5.40
C ASP A 159 -5.61 -1.91 5.08
N VAL A 160 -4.38 -1.91 5.53
CA VAL A 160 -3.70 -3.16 5.88
C VAL A 160 -4.19 -3.49 7.30
N PRO A 161 -5.03 -4.50 7.51
CA PRO A 161 -5.23 -5.05 8.83
C PRO A 161 -3.90 -5.72 9.22
N ALA A 162 -3.11 -5.06 10.03
CA ALA A 162 -2.06 -5.73 10.79
C ALA A 162 -2.75 -6.73 11.72
N GLY A 163 -2.65 -8.03 11.44
CA GLY A 163 -3.04 -9.09 12.36
C GLY A 163 -4.35 -9.85 12.06
N GLY A 164 -4.91 -9.76 10.86
CA GLY A 164 -6.02 -10.64 10.41
C GLY A 164 -5.52 -11.98 9.86
N ARG A 165 -6.31 -13.06 10.03
CA ARG A 165 -6.15 -14.35 9.32
C ARG A 165 -5.84 -14.06 7.86
N ALA A 166 -4.78 -14.69 7.32
CA ALA A 166 -4.43 -14.54 5.91
C ALA A 166 -5.68 -14.82 5.05
N GLU A 167 -6.19 -13.77 4.41
CA GLU A 167 -7.32 -13.91 3.50
C GLU A 167 -6.85 -14.75 2.31
N VAL A 168 -7.65 -15.75 1.94
CA VAL A 168 -7.33 -16.67 0.85
C VAL A 168 -8.42 -16.63 -0.20
N VAL A 169 -7.99 -16.92 -1.43
CA VAL A 169 -8.85 -16.99 -2.61
C VAL A 169 -8.73 -18.37 -3.26
N ALA A 170 -9.85 -18.90 -3.73
CA ALA A 170 -9.86 -19.99 -4.71
C ALA A 170 -9.75 -19.38 -6.13
N PRO A 171 -8.54 -19.35 -6.75
CA PRO A 171 -8.31 -18.55 -7.95
C PRO A 171 -9.21 -18.96 -9.11
N LEU A 172 -9.46 -20.26 -9.27
CA LEU A 172 -10.26 -20.76 -10.39
C LEU A 172 -11.71 -20.28 -10.34
N ASP A 173 -12.36 -20.39 -9.18
CA ASP A 173 -13.75 -19.98 -9.03
C ASP A 173 -13.90 -18.46 -9.14
N ARG A 174 -12.94 -17.74 -8.57
CA ARG A 174 -12.92 -16.28 -8.66
C ARG A 174 -12.70 -15.76 -10.07
N LEU A 175 -11.78 -16.38 -10.83
CA LEU A 175 -11.53 -16.06 -12.23
C LEU A 175 -12.72 -16.38 -13.12
N ARG A 176 -13.46 -17.48 -12.85
CA ARG A 176 -14.71 -17.76 -13.57
C ARG A 176 -15.77 -16.69 -13.34
N GLN A 177 -15.93 -16.22 -12.09
CA GLN A 177 -16.83 -15.11 -11.77
C GLN A 177 -16.42 -13.81 -12.47
N LEU A 178 -15.11 -13.46 -12.41
CA LEU A 178 -14.58 -12.29 -13.10
C LEU A 178 -14.77 -12.38 -14.62
N ALA A 179 -14.51 -13.53 -15.21
CA ALA A 179 -14.68 -13.78 -16.65
C ALA A 179 -16.13 -13.61 -17.10
N ALA A 180 -17.09 -14.13 -16.32
CA ALA A 180 -18.51 -14.00 -16.62
C ALA A 180 -19.02 -12.53 -16.60
N ALA A 181 -18.36 -11.65 -15.86
CA ALA A 181 -18.70 -10.24 -15.78
C ALA A 181 -18.04 -9.38 -16.89
N LYS A 182 -17.19 -9.96 -17.74
CA LYS A 182 -16.50 -9.20 -18.79
C LYS A 182 -17.32 -9.09 -20.08
N PRO A 183 -17.27 -7.93 -20.79
CA PRO A 183 -17.97 -7.73 -22.04
C PRO A 183 -17.24 -8.35 -23.25
N TYR A 184 -16.16 -9.08 -23.04
CA TYR A 184 -15.34 -9.77 -24.04
C TYR A 184 -15.11 -11.23 -23.66
N PRO A 185 -14.82 -12.12 -24.62
CA PRO A 185 -14.65 -13.54 -24.33
C PRO A 185 -13.40 -13.83 -23.52
N VAL A 186 -13.55 -14.61 -22.43
CA VAL A 186 -12.45 -15.07 -21.59
C VAL A 186 -12.56 -16.59 -21.42
N ARG A 187 -11.47 -17.32 -21.67
CA ARG A 187 -11.36 -18.76 -21.41
C ARG A 187 -10.52 -19.00 -20.17
N VAL A 188 -11.13 -19.62 -19.16
CA VAL A 188 -10.45 -19.97 -17.91
C VAL A 188 -10.20 -21.48 -17.87
N GLU A 189 -8.94 -21.86 -17.77
CA GLU A 189 -8.44 -23.22 -17.69
C GLU A 189 -7.66 -23.41 -16.39
N ALA A 190 -7.65 -24.62 -15.82
CA ALA A 190 -6.86 -24.92 -14.65
C ALA A 190 -6.28 -26.33 -14.72
N ASP A 191 -5.04 -26.46 -14.27
CA ASP A 191 -4.48 -27.75 -13.92
C ASP A 191 -5.11 -28.19 -12.58
N ALA A 192 -5.65 -29.39 -12.51
CA ALA A 192 -6.27 -29.89 -11.29
C ALA A 192 -5.21 -30.43 -10.31
N PRO A 193 -5.38 -30.25 -8.98
CA PRO A 193 -6.30 -29.34 -8.27
C PRO A 193 -5.81 -27.90 -8.28
N ALA A 194 -6.73 -26.94 -8.35
CA ALA A 194 -6.40 -25.51 -8.25
C ALA A 194 -6.09 -25.13 -6.78
N PRO A 195 -4.88 -24.66 -6.46
CA PRO A 195 -4.50 -24.35 -5.09
C PRO A 195 -5.16 -23.05 -4.59
N LEU A 196 -5.25 -22.89 -3.26
CA LEU A 196 -5.67 -21.63 -2.64
C LEU A 196 -4.49 -20.64 -2.61
N ALA A 197 -4.76 -19.39 -3.00
CA ALA A 197 -3.79 -18.30 -2.97
C ALA A 197 -3.97 -17.44 -1.72
N ALA A 198 -2.86 -17.07 -1.08
CA ALA A 198 -2.85 -16.19 0.07
C ALA A 198 -2.87 -14.71 -0.39
N ILE A 199 -4.06 -14.21 -0.71
CA ILE A 199 -4.31 -12.83 -1.13
C ILE A 199 -5.76 -12.45 -0.81
N ALA A 200 -6.00 -11.18 -0.45
CA ALA A 200 -7.34 -10.65 -0.27
C ALA A 200 -8.15 -10.71 -1.58
N PRO A 201 -9.42 -11.18 -1.56
CA PRO A 201 -10.26 -11.30 -2.75
C PRO A 201 -10.36 -10.01 -3.57
N SER A 202 -10.53 -8.86 -2.92
CA SER A 202 -10.61 -7.56 -3.58
C SER A 202 -9.33 -7.18 -4.32
N ARG A 203 -8.15 -7.48 -3.76
CA ARG A 203 -6.85 -7.24 -4.39
C ARG A 203 -6.64 -8.16 -5.59
N PHE A 204 -7.01 -9.43 -5.44
CA PHE A 204 -6.97 -10.42 -6.52
C PHE A 204 -7.82 -9.95 -7.71
N ASP A 205 -9.08 -9.56 -7.46
CA ASP A 205 -10.01 -9.09 -8.48
C ASP A 205 -9.49 -7.86 -9.22
N THR A 206 -8.99 -6.88 -8.48
CA THR A 206 -8.45 -5.65 -9.07
C THR A 206 -7.24 -5.94 -9.94
N ALA A 207 -6.27 -6.72 -9.44
CA ALA A 207 -5.06 -7.06 -10.17
C ALA A 207 -5.38 -7.84 -11.45
N LEU A 208 -6.16 -8.93 -11.34
CA LEU A 208 -6.54 -9.77 -12.49
C LEU A 208 -7.46 -9.01 -13.45
N GLY A 209 -8.36 -8.18 -12.93
CA GLY A 209 -9.20 -7.30 -13.73
C GLY A 209 -8.41 -6.39 -14.66
N HIS A 210 -7.34 -5.74 -14.15
CA HIS A 210 -6.44 -4.92 -14.95
C HIS A 210 -5.69 -5.74 -16.02
N LEU A 211 -5.17 -6.91 -15.65
CA LEU A 211 -4.43 -7.76 -16.60
C LEU A 211 -5.33 -8.30 -17.71
N MET A 212 -6.55 -8.74 -17.38
CA MET A 212 -7.52 -9.21 -18.35
C MET A 212 -8.00 -8.10 -19.30
N ASN A 213 -8.25 -6.89 -18.79
CA ASN A 213 -8.61 -5.75 -19.61
C ASN A 213 -7.47 -5.38 -20.57
N ASN A 214 -6.22 -5.33 -20.07
CA ASN A 214 -5.04 -5.06 -20.90
C ASN A 214 -4.87 -6.09 -22.02
N ALA A 215 -5.12 -7.38 -21.71
CA ALA A 215 -5.05 -8.46 -22.68
C ALA A 215 -6.15 -8.36 -23.75
N ALA A 216 -7.38 -8.03 -23.34
CA ALA A 216 -8.50 -7.85 -24.28
C ALA A 216 -8.29 -6.65 -25.22
N GLU A 217 -7.80 -5.52 -24.67
CA GLU A 217 -7.47 -4.33 -25.46
C GLU A 217 -6.33 -4.55 -26.45
N ALA A 218 -5.40 -5.47 -26.15
CA ALA A 218 -4.29 -5.79 -27.04
C ALA A 218 -4.68 -6.81 -28.11
N SER A 219 -5.67 -7.67 -27.84
CA SER A 219 -6.10 -8.74 -28.75
C SER A 219 -6.93 -8.21 -29.91
N PRO A 220 -6.92 -8.90 -31.08
CA PRO A 220 -7.86 -8.62 -32.15
C PRO A 220 -9.31 -8.78 -31.68
N PRO A 221 -10.27 -8.00 -32.28
CA PRO A 221 -11.68 -8.11 -31.95
C PRO A 221 -12.21 -9.54 -32.05
N GLY A 222 -12.92 -10.02 -31.01
CA GLY A 222 -13.49 -11.36 -30.96
C GLY A 222 -12.55 -12.47 -30.47
N GLU A 223 -11.26 -12.20 -30.35
CA GLU A 223 -10.32 -13.17 -29.75
C GLU A 223 -10.51 -13.26 -28.23
N ALA A 224 -10.50 -14.51 -27.73
CA ALA A 224 -10.65 -14.76 -26.30
C ALA A 224 -9.34 -14.57 -25.55
N VAL A 225 -9.39 -13.82 -24.47
CA VAL A 225 -8.32 -13.79 -23.47
C VAL A 225 -8.22 -15.16 -22.79
N ARG A 226 -7.04 -15.77 -22.78
CA ARG A 226 -6.80 -17.02 -22.08
C ARG A 226 -6.25 -16.80 -20.69
N VAL A 227 -6.87 -17.44 -19.71
CA VAL A 227 -6.44 -17.41 -18.31
C VAL A 227 -6.23 -18.83 -17.83
N ARG A 228 -5.02 -19.17 -17.43
CA ARG A 228 -4.65 -20.50 -16.92
C ARG A 228 -4.22 -20.41 -15.46
N VAL A 229 -4.71 -21.32 -14.64
CA VAL A 229 -4.30 -21.48 -13.24
C VAL A 229 -3.52 -22.77 -13.08
N ALA A 230 -2.35 -22.68 -12.47
CA ALA A 230 -1.47 -23.83 -12.19
C ALA A 230 -0.83 -23.69 -10.81
N GLN A 231 -0.19 -24.75 -10.35
CA GLN A 231 0.70 -24.75 -9.20
C GLN A 231 2.12 -25.06 -9.65
N GLU A 232 3.07 -24.21 -9.31
CA GLU A 232 4.49 -24.42 -9.63
C GLU A 232 5.36 -24.03 -8.44
N GLY A 233 6.25 -24.91 -8.03
CA GLY A 233 7.22 -24.61 -6.95
C GLY A 233 6.60 -24.16 -5.63
N GLY A 234 5.42 -24.68 -5.26
CA GLY A 234 4.71 -24.27 -4.04
C GLY A 234 4.00 -22.91 -4.13
N ARG A 235 3.90 -22.34 -5.34
CA ARG A 235 3.18 -21.07 -5.62
C ARG A 235 1.98 -21.32 -6.51
N VAL A 236 0.95 -20.50 -6.36
CA VAL A 236 -0.13 -20.36 -7.33
C VAL A 236 0.38 -19.51 -8.48
N VAL A 237 0.21 -20.01 -9.70
CA VAL A 237 0.54 -19.30 -10.93
C VAL A 237 -0.75 -19.04 -11.70
N VAL A 238 -1.01 -17.76 -12.05
CA VAL A 238 -2.09 -17.39 -12.96
C VAL A 238 -1.49 -16.73 -14.17
N GLU A 239 -1.69 -17.31 -15.34
CA GLU A 239 -1.21 -16.79 -16.63
C GLU A 239 -2.37 -16.15 -17.39
N VAL A 240 -2.23 -14.88 -17.74
CA VAL A 240 -3.16 -14.16 -18.61
C VAL A 240 -2.48 -13.93 -19.94
N THR A 241 -3.01 -14.55 -21.01
CA THR A 241 -2.39 -14.55 -22.33
C THR A 241 -3.28 -13.87 -23.36
N ASP A 242 -2.71 -12.95 -24.12
CA ASP A 242 -3.30 -12.28 -25.27
C ASP A 242 -2.65 -12.71 -26.60
N ARG A 243 -3.30 -12.38 -27.70
CA ARG A 243 -2.80 -12.53 -29.06
C ARG A 243 -2.55 -11.18 -29.76
N GLY A 244 -2.16 -10.19 -28.96
CA GLY A 244 -1.87 -8.85 -29.43
C GLY A 244 -0.54 -8.73 -30.17
N PRO A 245 -0.11 -7.50 -30.45
CA PRO A 245 1.14 -7.21 -31.16
C PRO A 245 2.40 -7.56 -30.36
N GLY A 246 2.26 -7.89 -29.06
CA GLY A 246 3.39 -8.09 -28.18
C GLY A 246 4.14 -6.81 -27.84
N MET A 247 5.27 -6.97 -27.14
CA MET A 247 6.08 -5.85 -26.63
C MET A 247 7.57 -6.09 -26.95
N ALA A 248 8.29 -4.99 -27.20
CA ALA A 248 9.74 -5.00 -27.37
C ALA A 248 10.43 -5.31 -26.03
N PRO A 249 11.57 -6.03 -26.03
CA PRO A 249 12.30 -6.36 -24.81
C PRO A 249 12.72 -5.14 -23.99
N GLU A 250 13.06 -4.03 -24.67
CA GLU A 250 13.48 -2.78 -24.03
C GLU A 250 12.32 -2.18 -23.24
N PHE A 251 11.11 -2.15 -23.82
CA PHE A 251 9.91 -1.66 -23.14
C PHE A 251 9.57 -2.50 -21.91
N ILE A 252 9.68 -3.83 -22.02
CA ILE A 252 9.43 -4.75 -20.89
C ILE A 252 10.38 -4.47 -19.74
N ARG A 253 11.67 -4.28 -20.03
CA ARG A 253 12.71 -4.09 -19.03
C ARG A 253 12.63 -2.71 -18.37
N ASP A 254 12.44 -1.66 -19.15
CA ASP A 254 12.68 -0.28 -18.73
C ASP A 254 11.39 0.50 -18.43
N GLU A 255 10.23 0.09 -19.00
CA GLU A 255 9.03 0.90 -18.98
C GLU A 255 7.75 0.20 -18.48
N LEU A 256 7.52 -1.08 -18.78
CA LEU A 256 6.25 -1.78 -18.56
C LEU A 256 5.70 -1.62 -17.13
N PHE A 257 6.57 -1.63 -16.13
CA PHE A 257 6.19 -1.52 -14.72
C PHE A 257 6.51 -0.13 -14.14
N ARG A 258 6.72 0.87 -14.97
CA ARG A 258 6.76 2.27 -14.53
C ARG A 258 5.35 2.86 -14.61
N PRO A 259 4.91 3.63 -13.60
CA PRO A 259 3.64 4.32 -13.66
C PRO A 259 3.62 5.31 -14.84
N LEU A 260 2.47 5.42 -15.51
CA LEU A 260 2.24 6.28 -16.70
C LEU A 260 3.01 5.87 -17.97
N SER A 261 3.68 4.74 -17.99
CA SER A 261 4.32 4.23 -19.19
C SER A 261 3.35 3.37 -20.00
N THR A 262 3.14 3.74 -21.27
CA THR A 262 2.24 3.01 -22.16
C THR A 262 2.70 3.10 -23.61
N SER A 263 2.61 1.99 -24.32
CA SER A 263 2.79 1.93 -25.78
C SER A 263 1.48 2.13 -26.55
N LYS A 264 0.33 2.23 -25.84
CA LYS A 264 -1.00 2.35 -26.45
C LYS A 264 -1.42 3.82 -26.55
N ARG A 265 -1.99 4.25 -27.69
CA ARG A 265 -2.65 5.56 -27.82
C ARG A 265 -3.86 5.63 -26.87
N GLY A 266 -3.84 6.55 -25.91
CA GLY A 266 -4.92 6.73 -24.93
C GLY A 266 -4.90 5.77 -23.72
N GLY A 267 -3.92 4.89 -23.60
CA GLY A 267 -3.73 4.06 -22.42
C GLY A 267 -3.23 4.88 -21.22
N SER A 268 -3.72 4.58 -20.00
CA SER A 268 -3.29 5.27 -18.78
C SER A 268 -1.87 4.91 -18.33
N GLY A 269 -1.31 3.78 -18.80
CA GLY A 269 0.00 3.28 -18.39
C GLY A 269 0.11 2.87 -16.92
N ILE A 270 -1.02 2.71 -16.21
CA ILE A 270 -1.05 2.44 -14.76
C ILE A 270 -1.38 0.98 -14.46
N GLY A 271 -2.18 0.31 -15.32
CA GLY A 271 -2.78 -0.99 -15.00
C GLY A 271 -1.76 -2.10 -14.70
N ALA A 272 -0.68 -2.23 -15.46
CA ALA A 272 0.35 -3.25 -15.23
C ALA A 272 1.16 -2.97 -13.96
N TRP A 273 1.52 -1.71 -13.72
CA TRP A 273 2.20 -1.27 -12.51
C TRP A 273 1.33 -1.52 -11.26
N GLN A 274 0.06 -1.09 -11.29
CA GLN A 274 -0.86 -1.27 -10.17
C GLN A 274 -1.12 -2.76 -9.85
N ALA A 275 -1.31 -3.59 -10.88
CA ALA A 275 -1.44 -5.02 -10.70
C ALA A 275 -0.22 -5.62 -9.99
N ARG A 276 1.00 -5.22 -10.40
CA ARG A 276 2.24 -5.70 -9.77
C ARG A 276 2.36 -5.28 -8.31
N GLU A 277 2.04 -4.04 -7.97
CA GLU A 277 2.09 -3.55 -6.59
C GLU A 277 1.11 -4.30 -5.69
N LEU A 278 -0.15 -4.48 -6.11
CA LEU A 278 -1.15 -5.25 -5.36
C LEU A 278 -0.71 -6.69 -5.09
N LEU A 279 -0.05 -7.31 -6.07
CA LEU A 279 0.46 -8.68 -5.94
C LEU A 279 1.67 -8.75 -5.00
N ARG A 280 2.58 -7.77 -5.07
CA ARG A 280 3.74 -7.67 -4.18
C ARG A 280 3.38 -7.44 -2.73
N GLU A 281 2.37 -6.63 -2.46
CA GLU A 281 1.82 -6.44 -1.12
C GLU A 281 1.27 -7.74 -0.51
N ALA A 282 0.88 -8.71 -1.35
CA ALA A 282 0.46 -10.04 -0.94
C ALA A 282 1.60 -11.08 -0.93
N GLY A 283 2.86 -10.66 -1.03
CA GLY A 283 4.02 -11.55 -1.09
C GLY A 283 4.19 -12.28 -2.42
N GLY A 284 3.47 -11.85 -3.46
CA GLY A 284 3.55 -12.35 -4.83
C GLY A 284 4.45 -11.49 -5.73
N ASP A 285 4.43 -11.74 -7.03
CA ASP A 285 5.03 -10.87 -8.06
C ASP A 285 4.32 -11.08 -9.41
N LEU A 286 4.64 -10.22 -10.38
CA LEU A 286 4.16 -10.25 -11.75
C LEU A 286 5.34 -10.31 -12.72
N ALA A 287 5.41 -11.40 -13.47
CA ALA A 287 6.36 -11.58 -14.56
C ALA A 287 5.68 -11.44 -15.91
N VAL A 288 6.45 -11.15 -16.95
CA VAL A 288 5.95 -11.02 -18.32
C VAL A 288 6.79 -11.80 -19.30
N ARG A 289 6.12 -12.44 -20.26
CA ARG A 289 6.73 -13.04 -21.45
C ARG A 289 6.02 -12.45 -22.67
N SER A 290 6.75 -11.74 -23.51
CA SER A 290 6.20 -11.15 -24.72
C SER A 290 7.28 -11.07 -25.79
N ARG A 291 6.84 -11.15 -27.06
CA ARG A 291 7.67 -10.90 -28.24
C ARG A 291 6.85 -10.13 -29.25
N PRO A 292 7.43 -9.19 -30.00
CA PRO A 292 6.73 -8.52 -31.09
C PRO A 292 6.10 -9.50 -32.05
N GLY A 293 4.81 -9.33 -32.36
CA GLY A 293 4.02 -10.20 -33.22
C GLY A 293 3.52 -11.51 -32.63
N ALA A 294 3.87 -11.85 -31.37
CA ALA A 294 3.52 -13.15 -30.77
C ALA A 294 2.59 -13.05 -29.53
N GLY A 295 2.09 -11.84 -29.25
CA GLY A 295 1.25 -11.60 -28.07
C GLY A 295 2.03 -11.47 -26.76
N THR A 296 1.29 -11.46 -25.65
CA THR A 296 1.86 -11.33 -24.30
C THR A 296 1.24 -12.34 -23.36
N THR A 297 2.06 -12.88 -22.46
CA THR A 297 1.64 -13.66 -21.29
C THR A 297 2.09 -12.93 -20.04
N MET A 298 1.13 -12.44 -19.26
CA MET A 298 1.33 -11.92 -17.92
C MET A 298 1.22 -13.06 -16.92
N ARG A 299 2.25 -13.26 -16.10
CA ARG A 299 2.37 -14.39 -15.19
C ARG A 299 2.37 -13.92 -13.75
N VAL A 300 1.26 -14.10 -13.07
CA VAL A 300 1.05 -13.79 -11.66
C VAL A 300 1.56 -14.92 -10.80
N LEU A 301 2.37 -14.61 -9.80
CA LEU A 301 2.96 -15.56 -8.85
C LEU A 301 2.46 -15.22 -7.45
N LEU A 302 1.73 -16.11 -6.80
CA LEU A 302 1.19 -15.87 -5.45
C LEU A 302 1.63 -16.99 -4.49
N PRO A 303 1.81 -16.71 -3.20
CA PRO A 303 2.05 -17.77 -2.22
C PRO A 303 0.79 -18.64 -2.06
N CYS A 304 1.00 -19.97 -1.91
CA CYS A 304 -0.08 -20.88 -1.54
C CYS A 304 -0.46 -20.70 -0.06
N GLN A 305 -1.72 -21.00 0.27
CA GLN A 305 -2.12 -21.14 1.66
C GLN A 305 -1.29 -22.25 2.32
N GLY A 306 -0.59 -21.91 3.41
CA GLY A 306 0.20 -22.88 4.20
C GLY A 306 1.68 -23.00 3.82
N SER A 307 2.17 -22.29 2.78
CA SER A 307 3.61 -22.12 2.58
C SER A 307 4.09 -20.99 3.48
N ALA A 308 4.51 -21.32 4.72
CA ALA A 308 5.30 -20.39 5.51
C ALA A 308 6.59 -20.10 4.73
N THR A 309 6.85 -18.84 4.44
CA THR A 309 8.15 -18.38 3.95
C THR A 309 9.19 -18.67 5.04
N PRO A 310 10.31 -19.34 4.72
CA PRO A 310 11.39 -19.56 5.69
C PRO A 310 12.01 -18.25 6.17
#